data_bbdd294c6aac280c6e378b646d419bfc
#
_entry.id   bbdd294c6aac280c6e378b646d419bfc
#
_cell.length_a   1.000
_cell.length_b   1.000
_cell.length_c   1.000
_cell.angle_alpha   90.00
_cell.angle_beta   90.00
_cell.angle_gamma   90.00
#
_symmetry.space_group_name_H-M   'P 1'
#
loop_
_entity.id
_entity.type
_entity.pdbx_description
1 polymer ?
#
loop_
_entity_poly.entity_id
_entity_poly.type
_entity_poly.pdbx_seq_one_letter_code
_entity_poly.pdbx_strand_id
1 'polypeptide(L)'
;NLPGFDAWMKGQAKEESEHAFKFYGYINEQGERVVLEAIDKPPVDFGAPVEAFEQVLEHEKLVTSLIHKLYAIAVEEKDYASEIFLQWFVSEQVEEESSASEIVETLKMAGQKGASLFMIDRQLGARA
;
A
#
# COMPACT_ATOMS: atom_id res chain seq x y z
N ASN A 1 7.73 7.68 20.91
CA ASN A 1 7.79 6.28 20.54
C ASN A 1 6.36 5.75 20.34
N LEU A 2 6.07 5.20 19.15
CA LEU A 2 4.76 4.71 18.73
C LEU A 2 4.93 3.28 18.16
N PRO A 3 5.05 2.26 19.03
CA PRO A 3 5.33 0.90 18.59
C PRO A 3 4.21 0.27 17.76
N GLY A 4 2.95 0.69 17.92
CA GLY A 4 1.83 0.22 17.11
C GLY A 4 1.88 0.75 15.68
N PHE A 5 2.23 2.02 15.51
CA PHE A 5 2.47 2.59 14.18
C PHE A 5 3.64 1.90 13.47
N ASP A 6 4.74 1.64 14.20
CA ASP A 6 5.89 0.90 13.66
C ASP A 6 5.50 -0.52 13.23
N ALA A 7 4.73 -1.23 14.04
CA ALA A 7 4.24 -2.57 13.71
C ALA A 7 3.35 -2.55 12.45
N TRP A 8 2.46 -1.57 12.34
CA TRP A 8 1.62 -1.41 11.15
C TRP A 8 2.45 -1.17 9.89
N MET A 9 3.43 -0.26 9.95
CA MET A 9 4.32 0.04 8.82
C MET A 9 5.16 -1.17 8.40
N LYS A 10 5.62 -1.98 9.36
CA LYS A 10 6.34 -3.24 9.09
C LYS A 10 5.44 -4.28 8.42
N GLY A 11 4.18 -4.37 8.87
CA GLY A 11 3.17 -5.21 8.23
C GLY A 11 2.95 -4.80 6.77
N GLN A 12 2.76 -3.51 6.54
CA GLN A 12 2.59 -2.96 5.20
C GLN A 12 3.81 -3.24 4.30
N ALA A 13 5.03 -3.02 4.80
CA ALA A 13 6.24 -3.32 4.04
C ALA A 13 6.36 -4.79 3.63
N LYS A 14 5.89 -5.70 4.49
CA LYS A 14 5.82 -7.13 4.17
C LYS A 14 4.78 -7.42 3.08
N GLU A 15 3.58 -6.87 3.21
CA GLU A 15 2.50 -7.02 2.22
C GLU A 15 2.93 -6.49 0.85
N GLU A 16 3.54 -5.31 0.78
CA GLU A 16 4.07 -4.72 -0.45
C GLU A 16 5.17 -5.59 -1.10
N SER A 17 6.00 -6.21 -0.28
CA SER A 17 7.01 -7.16 -0.79
C SER A 17 6.34 -8.40 -1.40
N GLU A 18 5.27 -8.90 -0.80
CA GLU A 18 4.49 -10.02 -1.33
C GLU A 18 3.79 -9.63 -2.64
N HIS A 19 3.25 -8.41 -2.75
CA HIS A 19 2.69 -7.86 -4.00
C HIS A 19 3.75 -7.80 -5.11
N ALA A 20 4.94 -7.30 -4.81
CA ALA A 20 6.06 -7.25 -5.76
C ALA A 20 6.44 -8.65 -6.25
N PHE A 21 6.50 -9.63 -5.35
CA PHE A 21 6.82 -11.02 -5.72
C PHE A 21 5.72 -11.71 -6.51
N LYS A 22 4.45 -11.31 -6.38
CA LYS A 22 3.37 -11.75 -7.27
C LYS A 22 3.64 -11.34 -8.72
N PHE A 23 4.00 -10.08 -8.95
CA PHE A 23 4.40 -9.60 -10.28
C PHE A 23 5.63 -10.33 -10.81
N TYR A 24 6.64 -10.48 -9.96
CA TYR A 24 7.87 -11.21 -10.29
C TYR A 24 7.56 -12.64 -10.78
N GLY A 25 6.75 -13.37 -10.02
CA GLY A 25 6.35 -14.74 -10.38
C GLY A 25 5.56 -14.78 -11.68
N TYR A 26 4.58 -13.89 -11.83
CA TYR A 26 3.76 -13.82 -13.03
C TYR A 26 4.56 -13.52 -14.30
N ILE A 27 5.48 -12.58 -14.28
CA ILE A 27 6.36 -12.27 -15.42
C ILE A 27 7.16 -13.51 -15.83
N ASN A 28 7.75 -14.23 -14.86
CA ASN A 28 8.49 -15.46 -15.12
C ASN A 28 7.57 -16.57 -15.68
N GLU A 29 6.36 -16.72 -15.15
CA GLU A 29 5.37 -17.70 -15.66
C GLU A 29 4.95 -17.43 -17.09
N GLN A 30 4.96 -16.15 -17.51
CA GLN A 30 4.70 -15.76 -18.90
C GLN A 30 5.92 -15.91 -19.82
N GLY A 31 7.04 -16.43 -19.30
CA GLY A 31 8.25 -16.67 -20.08
C GLY A 31 9.11 -15.44 -20.33
N GLU A 32 8.80 -14.34 -19.63
CA GLU A 32 9.51 -13.07 -19.78
C GLU A 32 10.55 -12.87 -18.68
N ARG A 33 11.50 -11.98 -18.95
CA ARG A 33 12.56 -11.65 -18.01
C ARG A 33 12.16 -10.51 -17.08
N VAL A 34 12.30 -10.73 -15.79
CA VAL A 34 12.18 -9.64 -14.80
C VAL A 34 13.44 -8.77 -14.87
N VAL A 35 13.23 -7.46 -14.98
CA VAL A 35 14.28 -6.44 -14.89
C VAL A 35 14.01 -5.61 -13.64
N LEU A 36 14.97 -5.58 -12.71
CA LEU A 36 14.88 -4.80 -11.49
C LEU A 36 15.55 -3.44 -11.70
N GLU A 37 14.80 -2.39 -11.44
CA GLU A 37 15.28 -1.02 -11.49
C GLU A 37 15.75 -0.54 -10.10
N ALA A 38 16.44 0.59 -10.06
CA ALA A 38 16.83 1.21 -8.80
C ALA A 38 15.62 1.72 -8.02
N ILE A 39 15.68 1.60 -6.70
CA ILE A 39 14.70 2.20 -5.80
C ILE A 39 15.27 3.51 -5.27
N ASP A 40 14.52 4.59 -5.42
CA ASP A 40 14.91 5.90 -4.92
C ASP A 40 14.99 5.92 -3.39
N LYS A 41 15.91 6.70 -2.86
CA LYS A 41 16.03 6.88 -1.42
C LYS A 41 14.72 7.46 -0.86
N PRO A 42 14.09 6.80 0.13
CA PRO A 42 12.88 7.34 0.75
C PRO A 42 13.18 8.63 1.54
N PRO A 43 12.14 9.46 1.82
CA PRO A 43 12.27 10.58 2.74
C PRO A 43 12.77 10.14 4.11
N VAL A 44 13.45 11.02 4.82
CA VAL A 44 13.93 10.76 6.20
C VAL A 44 13.00 11.31 7.27
N ASP A 45 12.11 12.21 6.89
CA ASP A 45 11.11 12.83 7.77
C ASP A 45 9.73 12.76 7.11
N PHE A 46 8.75 12.22 7.83
CA PHE A 46 7.38 12.05 7.38
C PHE A 46 6.39 12.99 8.10
N GLY A 47 6.89 13.84 9.01
CA GLY A 47 6.08 14.75 9.80
C GLY A 47 5.35 14.08 10.97
N ALA A 48 4.21 14.63 11.35
CA ALA A 48 3.34 14.08 12.38
C ALA A 48 2.67 12.77 11.91
N PRO A 49 2.16 11.93 12.81
CA PRO A 49 1.49 10.68 12.43
C PRO A 49 0.41 10.83 11.37
N VAL A 50 -0.45 11.85 11.46
CA VAL A 50 -1.47 12.10 10.43
C VAL A 50 -0.86 12.43 9.08
N GLU A 51 0.19 13.24 9.04
CA GLU A 51 0.88 13.60 7.79
C GLU A 51 1.53 12.37 7.14
N ALA A 52 2.12 11.48 7.96
CA ALA A 52 2.69 10.23 7.47
C ALA A 52 1.61 9.34 6.83
N PHE A 53 0.45 9.19 7.46
CA PHE A 53 -0.65 8.40 6.91
C PHE A 53 -1.37 9.08 5.74
N GLU A 54 -1.41 10.39 5.66
CA GLU A 54 -1.85 11.11 4.46
C GLU A 54 -0.94 10.81 3.27
N GLN A 55 0.37 10.73 3.49
CA GLN A 55 1.33 10.31 2.47
C GLN A 55 1.13 8.85 2.05
N VAL A 56 0.84 7.95 3.00
CA VAL A 56 0.47 6.55 2.68
C VAL A 56 -0.76 6.53 1.78
N LEU A 57 -1.82 7.23 2.14
CA LEU A 57 -3.06 7.27 1.36
C LEU A 57 -2.83 7.82 -0.06
N GLU A 58 -2.08 8.91 -0.20
CA GLU A 58 -1.74 9.46 -1.52
C GLU A 58 -0.90 8.48 -2.34
N HIS A 59 0.00 7.74 -1.71
CA HIS A 59 0.77 6.70 -2.38
C HIS A 59 -0.12 5.55 -2.84
N GLU A 60 -1.06 5.08 -2.01
CA GLU A 60 -2.02 4.04 -2.41
C GLU A 60 -2.88 4.47 -3.59
N LYS A 61 -3.34 5.71 -3.63
CA LYS A 61 -4.06 6.27 -4.79
C LYS A 61 -3.20 6.28 -6.05
N LEU A 62 -1.92 6.59 -5.92
CA LEU A 62 -0.98 6.50 -7.04
C LEU A 62 -0.85 5.06 -7.54
N VAL A 63 -0.64 4.10 -6.64
CA VAL A 63 -0.56 2.67 -6.98
C VAL A 63 -1.85 2.20 -7.65
N THR A 64 -3.00 2.57 -7.13
CA THR A 64 -4.30 2.28 -7.76
C THR A 64 -4.34 2.77 -9.20
N SER A 65 -3.91 4.02 -9.44
CA SER A 65 -3.88 4.58 -10.80
C SER A 65 -2.96 3.81 -11.75
N LEU A 66 -1.82 3.34 -11.25
CA LEU A 66 -0.87 2.53 -12.02
C LEU A 66 -1.42 1.13 -12.32
N ILE A 67 -2.09 0.50 -11.36
CA ILE A 67 -2.77 -0.79 -11.56
C ILE A 67 -3.89 -0.65 -12.60
N HIS A 68 -4.72 0.40 -12.51
CA HIS A 68 -5.77 0.66 -13.50
C HIS A 68 -5.20 0.89 -14.90
N LYS A 69 -4.06 1.56 -15.01
CA LYS A 69 -3.36 1.76 -16.28
C LYS A 69 -2.87 0.45 -16.87
N LEU A 70 -2.28 -0.43 -16.05
CA LEU A 70 -1.85 -1.77 -16.48
C LEU A 70 -3.05 -2.61 -16.94
N TYR A 71 -4.14 -2.56 -16.20
CA TYR A 71 -5.38 -3.26 -16.55
C TYR A 71 -5.93 -2.79 -17.90
N ALA A 72 -5.97 -1.47 -18.12
CA ALA A 72 -6.41 -0.90 -19.38
C ALA A 72 -5.52 -1.36 -20.56
N ILE A 73 -4.21 -1.45 -20.38
CA ILE A 73 -3.28 -1.99 -21.38
C ILE A 73 -3.59 -3.45 -21.68
N ALA A 74 -3.80 -4.27 -20.65
CA ALA A 74 -4.15 -5.68 -20.83
C ALA A 74 -5.44 -5.85 -21.63
N VAL A 75 -6.46 -5.03 -21.38
CA VAL A 75 -7.72 -5.00 -22.16
C VAL A 75 -7.47 -4.64 -23.61
N GLU A 76 -6.71 -3.57 -23.86
CA GLU A 76 -6.38 -3.10 -25.21
C GLU A 76 -5.62 -4.16 -26.01
N GLU A 77 -4.65 -4.80 -25.40
CA GLU A 77 -3.83 -5.87 -26.00
C GLU A 77 -4.56 -7.22 -26.09
N LYS A 78 -5.76 -7.33 -25.55
CA LYS A 78 -6.52 -8.58 -25.42
C LYS A 78 -5.74 -9.68 -24.69
N ASP A 79 -4.94 -9.28 -23.72
CA ASP A 79 -4.18 -10.16 -22.84
C ASP A 79 -5.06 -10.60 -21.67
N TYR A 80 -5.89 -11.61 -21.92
CA TYR A 80 -6.88 -12.10 -20.97
C TYR A 80 -6.26 -12.65 -19.68
N ALA A 81 -5.08 -13.26 -19.77
CA ALA A 81 -4.37 -13.78 -18.60
C ALA A 81 -3.95 -12.63 -17.68
N SER A 82 -3.40 -11.55 -18.23
CA SER A 82 -3.02 -10.36 -17.47
C SER A 82 -4.23 -9.63 -16.91
N GLU A 83 -5.37 -9.59 -17.62
CA GLU A 83 -6.61 -9.04 -17.08
C GLU A 83 -7.02 -9.78 -15.79
N ILE A 84 -7.04 -11.10 -15.81
CA ILE A 84 -7.41 -11.93 -14.64
C ILE A 84 -6.40 -11.74 -13.50
N PHE A 85 -5.12 -11.76 -13.81
CA PHE A 85 -4.05 -11.54 -12.82
C PHE A 85 -4.18 -10.18 -12.13
N LEU A 86 -4.42 -9.12 -12.89
CA LEU A 86 -4.53 -7.76 -12.38
C LEU A 86 -5.82 -7.49 -11.60
N GLN A 87 -6.88 -8.26 -11.81
CA GLN A 87 -8.15 -8.12 -11.06
C GLN A 87 -7.94 -8.25 -9.55
N TRP A 88 -7.06 -9.14 -9.12
CA TRP A 88 -6.71 -9.24 -7.70
C TRP A 88 -6.17 -7.91 -7.15
N PHE A 89 -5.27 -7.27 -7.89
CA PHE A 89 -4.69 -5.98 -7.50
C PHE A 89 -5.72 -4.84 -7.54
N VAL A 90 -6.65 -4.87 -8.48
CA VAL A 90 -7.76 -3.89 -8.52
C VAL A 90 -8.59 -3.98 -7.25
N SER A 91 -8.93 -5.19 -6.81
CA SER A 91 -9.67 -5.42 -5.57
C SER A 91 -8.85 -5.07 -4.33
N GLU A 92 -7.58 -5.46 -4.30
CA GLU A 92 -6.66 -5.16 -3.18
C GLU A 92 -6.51 -3.67 -2.96
N GLN A 93 -6.38 -2.87 -4.02
CA GLN A 93 -6.25 -1.42 -3.90
C GLN A 93 -7.48 -0.74 -3.30
N VAL A 94 -8.67 -1.31 -3.44
CA VAL A 94 -9.87 -0.83 -2.73
C VAL A 94 -9.68 -0.98 -1.22
N GLU A 95 -9.13 -2.10 -0.76
CA GLU A 95 -8.87 -2.38 0.66
C GLU A 95 -7.73 -1.51 1.19
N GLU A 96 -6.64 -1.34 0.42
CA GLU A 96 -5.49 -0.51 0.80
C GLU A 96 -5.88 0.97 0.97
N GLU A 97 -6.60 1.55 0.03
CA GLU A 97 -7.09 2.92 0.14
C GLU A 97 -8.09 3.07 1.31
N SER A 98 -8.99 2.11 1.49
CA SER A 98 -9.96 2.12 2.59
C SER A 98 -9.26 2.08 3.95
N SER A 99 -8.28 1.18 4.12
CA SER A 99 -7.52 1.03 5.36
C SER A 99 -6.72 2.29 5.70
N ALA A 100 -6.01 2.85 4.73
CA ALA A 100 -5.25 4.09 4.91
C ALA A 100 -6.17 5.28 5.23
N SER A 101 -7.30 5.40 4.53
CA SER A 101 -8.29 6.45 4.74
C SER A 101 -8.90 6.39 6.15
N GLU A 102 -9.26 5.19 6.62
CA GLU A 102 -9.81 5.00 7.97
C GLU A 102 -8.83 5.47 9.06
N ILE A 103 -7.54 5.19 8.90
CA ILE A 103 -6.52 5.63 9.86
C ILE A 103 -6.38 7.15 9.83
N VAL A 104 -6.34 7.77 8.65
CA VAL A 104 -6.29 9.24 8.51
C VAL A 104 -7.49 9.89 9.17
N GLU A 105 -8.70 9.42 8.89
CA GLU A 105 -9.94 9.94 9.49
C GLU A 105 -9.94 9.79 11.02
N THR A 106 -9.51 8.64 11.52
CA THR A 106 -9.42 8.38 12.97
C THR A 106 -8.44 9.33 13.64
N LEU A 107 -7.27 9.56 13.05
CA LEU A 107 -6.27 10.50 13.56
C LEU A 107 -6.79 11.94 13.55
N LYS A 108 -7.53 12.35 12.52
CA LYS A 108 -8.14 13.68 12.45
C LYS A 108 -9.23 13.88 13.49
N MET A 109 -10.08 12.88 13.71
CA MET A 109 -11.19 12.95 14.67
C MET A 109 -10.72 12.87 16.13
N ALA A 110 -9.85 11.94 16.45
CA ALA A 110 -9.44 11.65 17.84
C ALA A 110 -8.39 12.62 18.37
N GLY A 111 -7.77 13.43 17.52
CA GLY A 111 -6.62 14.25 17.88
C GLY A 111 -5.31 13.45 17.94
N GLN A 112 -4.21 14.18 17.94
CA GLN A 112 -2.87 13.60 17.73
C GLN A 112 -1.99 13.67 18.97
N LYS A 113 -2.57 13.77 20.16
CA LYS A 113 -1.84 13.93 21.42
C LYS A 113 -2.48 13.15 22.55
N GLY A 114 -1.65 12.74 23.52
CA GLY A 114 -2.10 12.16 24.78
C GLY A 114 -2.78 10.81 24.62
N ALA A 115 -3.84 10.59 25.38
CA ALA A 115 -4.52 9.31 25.46
C ALA A 115 -5.11 8.83 24.13
N SER A 116 -5.62 9.74 23.30
CA SER A 116 -6.20 9.41 21.99
C SER A 116 -5.16 8.79 21.07
N LEU A 117 -4.00 9.41 20.95
CA LEU A 117 -2.90 8.88 20.13
C LEU A 117 -2.41 7.53 20.66
N PHE A 118 -2.33 7.36 21.98
CA PHE A 118 -1.96 6.09 22.58
C PHE A 118 -2.95 4.97 22.29
N MET A 119 -4.25 5.27 22.28
CA MET A 119 -5.28 4.28 21.92
C MET A 119 -5.18 3.85 20.46
N ILE A 120 -4.97 4.81 19.54
CA ILE A 120 -4.78 4.52 18.12
C ILE A 120 -3.51 3.67 17.91
N ASP A 121 -2.42 4.02 18.58
CA ASP A 121 -1.18 3.24 18.51
C ASP A 121 -1.40 1.77 18.91
N ARG A 122 -2.12 1.55 20.02
CA ARG A 122 -2.46 0.19 20.44
C ARG A 122 -3.34 -0.55 19.45
N GLN A 123 -4.31 0.14 18.86
CA GLN A 123 -5.20 -0.43 17.85
C GLN A 123 -4.43 -0.86 16.61
N LEU A 124 -3.53 -0.02 16.12
CA LEU A 124 -2.69 -0.33 14.96
C LEU A 124 -1.74 -1.49 15.23
N GLY A 125 -1.17 -1.57 16.44
CA GLY A 125 -0.30 -2.68 16.83
C GLY A 125 -1.02 -4.03 16.94
N ALA A 126 -2.34 -4.04 17.05
CA ALA A 126 -3.14 -5.27 17.12
C ALA A 126 -3.46 -5.88 15.74
N ARG A 127 -3.13 -5.17 14.64
CA ARG A 127 -3.31 -5.66 13.26
C ARG A 127 -2.34 -6.80 12.89
N ALA A 128 -1.29 -6.98 13.63
CA ALA A 128 -0.25 -7.98 13.35
C ALA A 128 -0.75 -9.43 13.47
#